data_4e211e3ffc815da70d0cc9a0ab593a20
#
_entry.id   4e211e3ffc815da70d0cc9a0ab593a20
#
_cell.length_a   1.000
_cell.length_b   1.000
_cell.length_c   1.000
_cell.angle_alpha   90.00
_cell.angle_beta   90.00
_cell.angle_gamma   90.00
#
_symmetry.space_group_name_H-M   'P 1'
#
loop_
_entity.id
_entity.type
_entity.pdbx_description
1 polymer ?
#
loop_
_entity_poly.entity_id
_entity_poly.type
_entity_poly.pdbx_seq_one_letter_code
_entity_poly.pdbx_strand_id
1 'polypeptide(L)'
;EYVNRTQTERKNNTGTGRTSINVVLSGRCDLIAPAGGKVLLAEKLPNVGNTLVIEHGAGVKTIYYGLRRLTVEKGAIVAQGDALGTTDKATVVEVRVGKTPVEPLRILRGQCDALRSY
;
A
#
# COMPACT_ATOMS: atom_id res chain seq x y z
N GLU A 1 -15.54 -13.09 -1.36
CA GLU A 1 -15.55 -11.95 -0.46
C GLU A 1 -14.19 -11.28 -0.42
N TYR A 2 -14.19 -10.04 -0.30
CA TYR A 2 -12.95 -9.31 -0.29
C TYR A 2 -12.42 -9.14 1.14
N VAL A 3 -11.22 -8.63 1.23
CA VAL A 3 -10.56 -8.41 2.50
C VAL A 3 -11.35 -7.43 3.35
N ASN A 4 -11.66 -7.81 4.59
CA ASN A 4 -12.26 -6.90 5.54
C ASN A 4 -11.25 -5.84 5.93
N ARG A 5 -11.74 -4.63 6.08
CA ARG A 5 -10.92 -3.51 6.49
C ARG A 5 -11.36 -3.04 7.85
N THR A 6 -10.44 -3.09 8.78
CA THR A 6 -10.59 -2.37 10.03
C THR A 6 -9.88 -1.06 9.83
N GLN A 7 -10.64 -0.01 9.73
CA GLN A 7 -10.07 1.29 9.43
C GLN A 7 -9.70 2.01 10.70
N THR A 8 -8.43 2.34 10.80
CA THR A 8 -7.99 3.33 11.75
C THR A 8 -7.48 4.47 10.90
N GLU A 9 -8.36 5.35 10.52
CA GLU A 9 -7.99 6.51 9.74
C GLU A 9 -7.34 7.52 10.65
N ARG A 10 -6.14 7.88 10.33
CA ARG A 10 -5.43 8.93 11.03
C ARG A 10 -4.86 9.88 10.01
N LYS A 11 -5.43 11.05 9.96
CA LYS A 11 -4.90 12.11 9.10
C LYS A 11 -3.89 12.89 9.89
N ASN A 12 -2.66 12.82 9.45
CA ASN A 12 -1.58 13.60 10.03
C ASN A 12 -1.24 14.74 9.10
N ASN A 13 -1.52 15.95 9.55
CA ASN A 13 -1.11 17.13 8.84
C ASN A 13 0.15 17.64 9.50
N THR A 14 1.27 17.51 8.81
CA THR A 14 2.57 17.84 9.38
C THR A 14 2.93 19.32 9.21
N GLY A 15 2.03 20.14 8.71
CA GLY A 15 2.33 21.53 8.44
C GLY A 15 3.11 21.74 7.14
N THR A 16 3.57 20.68 6.52
CA THR A 16 4.26 20.74 5.22
C THR A 16 3.33 20.45 4.06
N GLY A 17 2.06 20.30 4.34
CA GLY A 17 1.07 19.95 3.33
C GLY A 17 0.97 18.46 3.08
N ARG A 18 1.62 17.63 3.88
CA ARG A 18 1.58 16.19 3.73
C ARG A 18 0.43 15.60 4.52
N THR A 19 -0.24 14.61 3.93
CA THR A 19 -1.31 13.87 4.57
C THR A 19 -0.98 12.39 4.49
N SER A 20 -1.28 11.68 5.56
CA SER A 20 -1.03 10.25 5.63
C SER A 20 -2.29 9.57 6.17
N ILE A 21 -2.65 8.44 5.56
CA ILE A 21 -3.78 7.62 5.99
C ILE A 21 -3.30 6.20 6.17
N ASN A 22 -3.67 5.58 7.28
CA ASN A 22 -3.35 4.19 7.57
C ASN A 22 -4.62 3.35 7.56
N VAL A 23 -4.53 2.18 6.98
CA VAL A 23 -5.63 1.21 6.95
C VAL A 23 -5.06 -0.16 7.27
N VAL A 24 -5.81 -0.94 8.04
CA VAL A 24 -5.45 -2.34 8.27
C VAL A 24 -6.31 -3.21 7.37
N LEU A 25 -5.65 -4.03 6.56
CA LEU A 25 -6.33 -5.03 5.74
C LEU A 25 -6.33 -6.35 6.50
N SER A 26 -7.50 -6.92 6.71
CA SER A 26 -7.64 -8.20 7.38
C SER A 26 -7.84 -9.30 6.36
N GLY A 27 -7.14 -10.42 6.54
CA GLY A 27 -7.25 -11.54 5.65
C GLY A 27 -6.24 -11.49 4.52
N ARG A 28 -6.20 -12.57 3.76
CA ARG A 28 -5.21 -12.73 2.70
C ARG A 28 -5.82 -12.42 1.35
N CYS A 29 -5.11 -11.65 0.57
CA CYS A 29 -5.47 -11.39 -0.82
C CYS A 29 -4.21 -11.19 -1.64
N ASP A 30 -4.36 -11.38 -2.94
CA ASP A 30 -3.28 -11.06 -3.86
C ASP A 30 -3.23 -9.56 -4.03
N LEU A 31 -2.13 -8.98 -3.55
CA LEU A 31 -1.95 -7.54 -3.56
C LEU A 31 -1.47 -7.10 -4.93
N ILE A 32 -2.12 -6.09 -5.48
CA ILE A 32 -1.73 -5.51 -6.77
C ILE A 32 -1.43 -4.04 -6.59
N ALA A 33 -0.63 -3.52 -7.51
CA ALA A 33 -0.26 -2.11 -7.47
C ALA A 33 -1.47 -1.23 -7.76
N PRO A 34 -1.81 -0.31 -6.86
CA PRO A 34 -2.96 0.59 -7.07
C PRO A 34 -2.68 1.65 -8.13
N ALA A 35 -1.41 1.88 -8.41
CA ALA A 35 -0.97 2.83 -9.44
C ALA A 35 0.45 2.47 -9.81
N GLY A 36 0.91 2.96 -10.95
CA GLY A 36 2.29 2.75 -11.36
C GLY A 36 3.27 3.42 -10.41
N GLY A 37 4.49 2.94 -10.38
CA GLY A 37 5.52 3.52 -9.53
C GLY A 37 6.79 2.71 -9.50
N LYS A 38 7.68 3.13 -8.60
CA LYS A 38 8.97 2.48 -8.39
C LYS A 38 9.05 1.93 -6.98
N VAL A 39 9.51 0.69 -6.87
CA VAL A 39 9.71 0.05 -5.57
C VAL A 39 10.97 0.60 -4.92
N LEU A 40 10.79 1.29 -3.79
CA LEU A 40 11.91 1.85 -3.03
C LEU A 40 12.44 0.88 -2.01
N LEU A 41 11.60 0.01 -1.48
CA LEU A 41 11.98 -0.96 -0.47
C LEU A 41 11.12 -2.20 -0.63
N ALA A 42 11.73 -3.37 -0.56
CA ALA A 42 11.01 -4.65 -0.57
C ALA A 42 11.85 -5.64 0.18
N GLU A 43 11.65 -5.74 1.50
CA GLU A 43 12.44 -6.63 2.32
C GLU A 43 11.75 -6.93 3.65
N LYS A 44 12.19 -7.99 4.31
CA LYS A 44 11.69 -8.34 5.63
C LYS A 44 12.43 -7.53 6.67
N LEU A 45 11.69 -6.72 7.42
CA LEU A 45 12.25 -5.90 8.47
C LEU A 45 11.99 -6.52 9.84
N PRO A 46 12.89 -6.29 10.82
CA PRO A 46 12.68 -6.78 12.19
C PRO A 46 11.38 -6.21 12.76
N ASN A 47 10.64 -7.06 13.45
CA ASN A 47 9.42 -6.69 14.19
C ASN A 47 8.22 -6.27 13.34
N VAL A 48 8.38 -6.00 12.06
CA VAL A 48 7.27 -5.61 11.19
C VAL A 48 7.03 -6.57 10.03
N GLY A 49 8.00 -7.43 9.74
CA GLY A 49 7.87 -8.41 8.67
C GLY A 49 8.14 -7.84 7.29
N ASN A 50 7.58 -8.47 6.28
CA ASN A 50 7.80 -8.06 4.90
C ASN A 50 7.22 -6.67 4.67
N THR A 51 8.06 -5.75 4.23
CA THR A 51 7.72 -4.35 4.05
C THR A 51 7.95 -3.95 2.60
N LEU A 52 7.01 -3.21 2.04
CA LEU A 52 7.06 -2.75 0.66
C LEU A 52 6.76 -1.27 0.63
N VAL A 53 7.61 -0.51 -0.07
CA VAL A 53 7.38 0.92 -0.27
C VAL A 53 7.41 1.20 -1.76
N ILE A 54 6.38 1.84 -2.26
CA ILE A 54 6.28 2.22 -3.67
C ILE A 54 6.10 3.73 -3.75
N GLU A 55 6.92 4.35 -4.56
CA GLU A 55 6.79 5.75 -4.90
C GLU A 55 6.04 5.87 -6.22
N HIS A 56 4.91 6.59 -6.19
CA HIS A 56 4.06 6.73 -7.38
C HIS A 56 4.31 8.03 -8.12
N GLY A 57 5.22 8.85 -7.62
CA GLY A 57 5.45 10.18 -8.18
C GLY A 57 4.59 11.23 -7.52
N ALA A 58 4.90 12.50 -7.78
CA ALA A 58 4.13 13.64 -7.27
C ALA A 58 3.95 13.62 -5.73
N GLY A 59 4.90 13.01 -5.01
CA GLY A 59 4.85 12.95 -3.55
C GLY A 59 3.94 11.88 -2.99
N VAL A 60 3.43 10.98 -3.83
CA VAL A 60 2.52 9.92 -3.38
C VAL A 60 3.31 8.64 -3.17
N LYS A 61 3.18 8.04 -1.98
CA LYS A 61 3.81 6.77 -1.65
C LYS A 61 2.81 5.85 -1.00
N THR A 62 2.92 4.54 -1.30
CA THR A 62 2.19 3.52 -0.57
C THR A 62 3.19 2.65 0.16
N ILE A 63 2.89 2.34 1.41
CA ILE A 63 3.77 1.56 2.29
C ILE A 63 2.94 0.43 2.87
N TYR A 64 3.46 -0.79 2.75
CA TYR A 64 2.79 -1.99 3.22
C TYR A 64 3.66 -2.65 4.29
N TYR A 65 3.08 -2.91 5.44
CA TYR A 65 3.78 -3.56 6.55
C TYR A 65 3.13 -4.90 6.85
N GLY A 66 3.95 -5.93 7.01
CA GLY A 66 3.46 -7.22 7.43
C GLY A 66 2.82 -8.04 6.32
N LEU A 67 3.37 -7.95 5.12
CA LEU A 67 2.94 -8.81 4.02
C LEU A 67 3.40 -10.25 4.26
N ARG A 68 2.59 -11.20 3.79
CA ARG A 68 2.96 -12.60 3.86
C ARG A 68 4.07 -12.92 2.87
N ARG A 69 3.98 -12.36 1.67
CA ARG A 69 4.93 -12.64 0.60
C ARG A 69 5.16 -11.40 -0.23
N LEU A 70 6.38 -11.23 -0.70
CA LEU A 70 6.77 -10.20 -1.65
C LEU A 70 7.09 -10.85 -2.98
N THR A 71 6.59 -10.29 -4.07
CA THR A 71 6.89 -10.79 -5.43
C THR A 71 7.66 -9.79 -6.26
N VAL A 72 7.98 -8.63 -5.69
CA VAL A 72 8.76 -7.59 -6.38
C VAL A 72 10.01 -7.29 -5.58
N GLU A 73 10.98 -6.65 -6.23
CA GLU A 73 12.24 -6.31 -5.61
C GLU A 73 12.46 -4.81 -5.65
N LYS A 74 13.34 -4.34 -4.77
CA LYS A 74 13.76 -2.95 -4.75
C LYS A 74 14.27 -2.55 -6.13
N GLY A 75 13.82 -1.40 -6.61
CA GLY A 75 14.21 -0.85 -7.90
C GLY A 75 13.26 -1.22 -9.04
N ALA A 76 12.35 -2.17 -8.82
CA ALA A 76 11.41 -2.57 -9.85
C ALA A 76 10.47 -1.42 -10.21
N ILE A 77 10.13 -1.35 -11.49
CA ILE A 77 9.10 -0.43 -11.96
C ILE A 77 7.84 -1.23 -12.13
N VAL A 78 6.77 -0.81 -11.49
CA VAL A 78 5.49 -1.51 -11.54
C VAL A 78 4.45 -0.65 -12.22
N ALA A 79 3.53 -1.30 -12.91
CA ALA A 79 2.37 -0.65 -13.50
C ALA A 79 1.15 -0.95 -12.65
N GLN A 80 0.12 -0.15 -12.79
CA GLN A 80 -1.14 -0.40 -12.11
C GLN A 80 -1.61 -1.83 -12.42
N GLY A 81 -1.95 -2.57 -11.37
CA GLY A 81 -2.42 -3.94 -11.52
C GLY A 81 -1.34 -5.00 -11.43
N ASP A 82 -0.07 -4.62 -11.43
CA ASP A 82 1.02 -5.60 -11.31
C ASP A 82 0.99 -6.26 -9.93
N ALA A 83 1.32 -7.55 -9.90
CA ALA A 83 1.37 -8.30 -8.65
C ALA A 83 2.49 -7.79 -7.76
N LEU A 84 2.19 -7.58 -6.49
CA LEU A 84 3.16 -7.10 -5.51
C LEU A 84 3.48 -8.15 -4.46
N GLY A 85 2.54 -9.01 -4.15
CA GLY A 85 2.70 -10.01 -3.11
C GLY A 85 1.36 -10.45 -2.55
N THR A 86 1.38 -10.95 -1.33
CA THR A 86 0.17 -11.43 -0.66
C THR A 86 0.07 -10.81 0.72
N THR A 87 -1.12 -10.35 1.08
CA THR A 87 -1.35 -9.84 2.43
C THR A 87 -1.44 -10.99 3.41
N ASP A 88 -1.30 -10.69 4.70
CA ASP A 88 -1.44 -11.69 5.74
C ASP A 88 -2.70 -11.40 6.56
N LYS A 89 -2.79 -11.98 7.77
CA LYS A 89 -3.96 -11.79 8.64
C LYS A 89 -4.27 -10.33 8.90
N ALA A 90 -3.23 -9.54 9.07
CA ALA A 90 -3.36 -8.10 9.22
C ALA A 90 -2.17 -7.45 8.54
N THR A 91 -2.44 -6.67 7.51
CA THR A 91 -1.41 -5.92 6.79
C THR A 91 -1.74 -4.45 6.93
N VAL A 92 -0.80 -3.68 7.42
CA VAL A 92 -1.01 -2.24 7.57
C VAL A 92 -0.58 -1.57 6.27
N VAL A 93 -1.46 -0.75 5.73
CA VAL A 93 -1.18 0.02 4.53
C VAL A 93 -1.20 1.49 4.89
N GLU A 94 -0.14 2.17 4.56
CA GLU A 94 -0.05 3.61 4.75
C GLU A 94 0.04 4.27 3.38
N VAL A 95 -0.81 5.26 3.13
CA VAL A 95 -0.71 6.08 1.92
C VAL A 95 -0.31 7.47 2.34
N ARG A 96 0.82 7.92 1.83
CA ARG A 96 1.32 9.27 2.08
C ARG A 96 1.14 10.10 0.82
N VAL A 97 0.51 11.24 0.99
CA VAL A 97 0.25 12.17 -0.11
C VAL A 97 0.90 13.50 0.24
N GLY A 98 1.67 14.04 -0.67
CA GLY A 98 2.27 15.35 -0.49
C GLY A 98 1.27 16.45 -0.77
N LYS A 99 1.71 17.50 -1.48
CA LYS A 99 0.85 18.63 -1.81
C LYS A 99 -0.08 18.37 -2.99
N THR A 100 -0.08 17.15 -3.51
CA THR A 100 -0.93 16.78 -4.64
C THR A 100 -2.37 16.64 -4.19
N PRO A 101 -3.34 17.03 -5.02
CA PRO A 101 -4.75 16.88 -4.67
C PRO A 101 -5.26 15.45 -4.95
N VAL A 102 -4.51 14.44 -4.55
CA VAL A 102 -4.90 13.04 -4.73
C VAL A 102 -5.60 12.55 -3.49
N GLU A 103 -6.72 11.88 -3.67
CA GLU A 103 -7.47 11.29 -2.57
C GLU A 103 -6.84 9.96 -2.20
N PRO A 104 -6.25 9.83 -0.99
CA PRO A 104 -5.58 8.60 -0.59
C PRO A 104 -6.47 7.36 -0.61
N LEU A 105 -7.76 7.51 -0.29
CA LEU A 105 -8.67 6.37 -0.27
C LEU A 105 -8.87 5.77 -1.66
N ARG A 106 -8.74 6.56 -2.71
CA ARG A 106 -8.84 6.04 -4.08
C ARG A 106 -7.70 5.09 -4.37
N ILE A 107 -6.53 5.38 -3.85
CA ILE A 107 -5.37 4.51 -4.03
C ILE A 107 -5.61 3.20 -3.28
N LEU A 108 -6.14 3.27 -2.07
CA LEU A 108 -6.39 2.08 -1.26
C LEU A 108 -7.39 1.11 -1.89
N ARG A 109 -8.35 1.62 -2.65
CA ARG A 109 -9.42 0.80 -3.19
C ARG A 109 -8.96 -0.23 -4.22
N GLY A 110 -7.85 0.00 -4.88
CA GLY A 110 -7.40 -0.87 -5.96
C GLY A 110 -6.36 -1.88 -5.57
N GLN A 111 -6.17 -2.18 -4.29
CA GLN A 111 -5.01 -2.93 -3.85
C GLN A 111 -5.16 -4.43 -3.85
N CYS A 112 -6.36 -4.95 -3.68
CA CYS A 112 -6.54 -6.40 -3.60
C CYS A 112 -7.20 -6.91 -4.86
N ASP A 113 -6.56 -7.89 -5.48
CA ASP A 113 -7.08 -8.48 -6.70
C ASP A 113 -8.47 -9.07 -6.48
N ALA A 114 -8.70 -9.64 -5.31
CA ALA A 114 -10.00 -10.20 -4.97
C ALA A 114 -11.12 -9.17 -5.02
N LEU A 115 -10.84 -7.91 -4.71
CA LEU A 115 -11.83 -6.85 -4.79
C LEU A 115 -12.24 -6.54 -6.21
N ARG A 116 -11.37 -6.81 -7.17
CA ARG A 116 -11.61 -6.52 -8.57
C ARG A 116 -12.50 -7.55 -9.24
N SER A 117 -12.71 -8.66 -8.57
CA SER A 117 -13.54 -9.73 -9.09
C SER A 117 -15.03 -9.42 -8.96
N TYR A 118 -15.36 -8.38 -8.27
CA TYR A 118 -16.74 -7.95 -8.04
C TYR A 118 -17.00 -6.58 -8.69
#